data_2f9b2b68693fc20551b10292a63d7e57
#
_entry.id   2f9b2b68693fc20551b10292a63d7e57
#
_cell.length_a   1.000
_cell.length_b   1.000
_cell.length_c   1.000
_cell.angle_alpha   90.00
_cell.angle_beta   90.00
_cell.angle_gamma   90.00
#
_symmetry.space_group_name_H-M   'P 1'
#
loop_
_entity.id
_entity.type
_entity.pdbx_description
1 polymer ?
#
loop_
_entity_poly.entity_id
_entity_poly.type
_entity_poly.pdbx_seq_one_letter_code
_entity_poly.pdbx_strand_id
1 'polypeptide(L)'
;MKEEKKTGFSVAAMVLGIIGICLSFIPIVNNVSFILGVLSVIFAIISLVKKSGKAKAIVGLILGILSVVITLSLQNSWSKSLDDVGKDLDNMTGDNTEEILKKDVDVNIGKLNVTTDEYGYSDSELVVAVTNKSKEKKSFTIHIEAVDNTGKRIDDDYVYANDLNSGQTQDFKTFTLISSEKLEQMKSAEFKIIDVSMN
;
A
#
# COMPACT_ATOMS: atom_id res chain seq x y z
N MET A 1 -37.16 55.71 -6.66
CA MET A 1 -37.01 54.45 -5.99
C MET A 1 -35.79 53.77 -6.60
N LYS A 2 -34.72 53.54 -5.83
CA LYS A 2 -33.58 52.73 -6.28
C LYS A 2 -34.03 51.27 -6.27
N GLU A 3 -34.09 50.62 -7.44
CA GLU A 3 -34.30 49.20 -7.51
C GLU A 3 -33.18 48.48 -6.74
N GLU A 4 -33.51 47.78 -5.69
CA GLU A 4 -32.59 46.89 -4.99
C GLU A 4 -32.15 45.77 -5.97
N LYS A 5 -30.94 45.92 -6.51
CA LYS A 5 -30.34 44.89 -7.35
C LYS A 5 -30.24 43.63 -6.52
N LYS A 6 -30.98 42.59 -6.89
CA LYS A 6 -30.95 41.26 -6.25
C LYS A 6 -29.52 40.68 -6.30
N THR A 7 -28.76 40.84 -5.22
CA THR A 7 -27.35 40.38 -5.12
C THR A 7 -27.22 38.92 -4.69
N GLY A 8 -28.30 38.16 -4.70
CA GLY A 8 -28.33 36.78 -4.19
C GLY A 8 -27.27 35.86 -4.83
N PHE A 9 -27.14 35.88 -6.15
CA PHE A 9 -26.14 35.03 -6.83
C PHE A 9 -24.69 35.43 -6.52
N SER A 10 -24.40 36.72 -6.32
CA SER A 10 -23.05 37.18 -6.00
C SER A 10 -22.66 36.81 -4.56
N VAL A 11 -23.60 36.81 -3.64
CA VAL A 11 -23.39 36.41 -2.26
C VAL A 11 -23.23 34.89 -2.21
N ALA A 12 -24.10 34.11 -2.89
CA ALA A 12 -24.00 32.68 -2.98
C ALA A 12 -22.65 32.22 -3.56
N ALA A 13 -22.19 32.86 -4.66
CA ALA A 13 -20.88 32.58 -5.24
C ALA A 13 -19.73 32.76 -4.23
N MET A 14 -19.74 33.90 -3.51
CA MET A 14 -18.70 34.17 -2.52
C MET A 14 -18.71 33.17 -1.37
N VAL A 15 -19.88 32.84 -0.82
CA VAL A 15 -20.02 31.87 0.29
C VAL A 15 -19.61 30.46 -0.14
N LEU A 16 -20.07 29.99 -1.30
CA LEU A 16 -19.71 28.69 -1.85
C LEU A 16 -18.20 28.57 -2.13
N GLY A 17 -17.58 29.66 -2.63
CA GLY A 17 -16.14 29.69 -2.84
C GLY A 17 -15.34 29.57 -1.54
N ILE A 18 -15.75 30.25 -0.48
CA ILE A 18 -15.13 30.20 0.84
C ILE A 18 -15.26 28.75 1.42
N ILE A 19 -16.47 28.20 1.42
CA ILE A 19 -16.74 26.85 1.93
C ILE A 19 -15.93 25.83 1.11
N GLY A 20 -15.90 25.98 -0.22
CA GLY A 20 -15.13 25.11 -1.11
C GLY A 20 -13.65 25.08 -0.74
N ILE A 21 -13.02 26.23 -0.50
CA ILE A 21 -11.61 26.29 -0.08
C ILE A 21 -11.42 25.61 1.29
N CYS A 22 -12.27 25.90 2.27
CA CYS A 22 -12.15 25.29 3.60
C CYS A 22 -12.24 23.77 3.55
N LEU A 23 -13.14 23.23 2.73
CA LEU A 23 -13.32 21.77 2.59
C LEU A 23 -12.26 21.12 1.70
N SER A 24 -11.54 21.86 0.86
CA SER A 24 -10.53 21.29 -0.05
C SER A 24 -9.35 20.65 0.69
N PHE A 25 -9.12 21.02 1.95
CA PHE A 25 -8.07 20.47 2.79
C PHE A 25 -8.44 19.16 3.50
N ILE A 26 -9.70 18.72 3.40
CA ILE A 26 -10.17 17.50 4.04
C ILE A 26 -10.31 16.40 2.98
N PRO A 27 -9.52 15.30 3.04
CA PRO A 27 -9.44 14.27 1.98
C PRO A 27 -10.78 13.66 1.60
N ILE A 28 -11.55 13.25 2.62
CA ILE A 28 -12.81 12.51 2.44
C ILE A 28 -13.89 13.37 1.76
N VAL A 29 -13.88 14.70 2.00
CA VAL A 29 -14.87 15.64 1.46
C VAL A 29 -14.34 16.44 0.27
N ASN A 30 -13.15 16.14 -0.22
CA ASN A 30 -12.50 16.86 -1.31
C ASN A 30 -13.34 16.90 -2.59
N ASN A 31 -14.06 15.83 -2.93
CA ASN A 31 -14.98 15.80 -4.06
C ASN A 31 -16.13 16.81 -3.91
N VAL A 32 -16.60 17.05 -2.69
CA VAL A 32 -17.62 18.06 -2.39
C VAL A 32 -17.06 19.46 -2.64
N SER A 33 -15.82 19.72 -2.26
CA SER A 33 -15.11 20.98 -2.53
C SER A 33 -15.04 21.29 -4.01
N PHE A 34 -14.74 20.30 -4.85
CA PHE A 34 -14.73 20.47 -6.30
C PHE A 34 -16.09 20.94 -6.82
N ILE A 35 -17.17 20.25 -6.42
CA ILE A 35 -18.54 20.61 -6.82
C ILE A 35 -18.89 22.04 -6.38
N LEU A 36 -18.58 22.40 -5.13
CA LEU A 36 -18.85 23.74 -4.58
C LEU A 36 -18.03 24.81 -5.32
N GLY A 37 -16.78 24.52 -5.66
CA GLY A 37 -15.93 25.41 -6.46
C GLY A 37 -16.53 25.68 -7.85
N VAL A 38 -16.96 24.63 -8.54
CA VAL A 38 -17.62 24.76 -9.86
C VAL A 38 -18.93 25.53 -9.75
N LEU A 39 -19.78 25.24 -8.76
CA LEU A 39 -21.01 26.00 -8.51
C LEU A 39 -20.74 27.48 -8.22
N SER A 40 -19.70 27.79 -7.45
CA SER A 40 -19.25 29.15 -7.16
C SER A 40 -18.92 29.93 -8.46
N VAL A 41 -18.17 29.31 -9.37
CA VAL A 41 -17.81 29.86 -10.68
C VAL A 41 -19.06 30.13 -11.52
N ILE A 42 -19.98 29.17 -11.60
CA ILE A 42 -21.23 29.32 -12.37
C ILE A 42 -22.06 30.50 -11.84
N PHE A 43 -22.26 30.59 -10.52
CA PHE A 43 -23.04 31.67 -9.91
C PHE A 43 -22.33 33.02 -10.05
N ALA A 44 -21.01 33.05 -10.00
CA ALA A 44 -20.24 34.26 -10.24
C ALA A 44 -20.45 34.78 -11.68
N ILE A 45 -20.38 33.90 -12.68
CA ILE A 45 -20.62 34.26 -14.09
C ILE A 45 -22.04 34.78 -14.28
N ILE A 46 -23.05 34.10 -13.75
CA ILE A 46 -24.46 34.56 -13.82
C ILE A 46 -24.62 35.93 -13.20
N SER A 47 -23.97 36.17 -12.04
CA SER A 47 -24.02 37.46 -11.35
C SER A 47 -23.35 38.59 -12.15
N LEU A 48 -22.22 38.31 -12.79
CA LEU A 48 -21.51 39.27 -13.65
C LEU A 48 -22.32 39.66 -14.88
N VAL A 49 -22.95 38.67 -15.55
CA VAL A 49 -23.83 38.88 -16.71
C VAL A 49 -25.05 39.77 -16.31
N LYS A 50 -25.64 39.45 -15.14
CA LYS A 50 -26.78 40.24 -14.61
C LYS A 50 -26.36 41.62 -14.02
N LYS A 51 -25.06 41.96 -14.06
CA LYS A 51 -24.49 43.19 -13.48
C LYS A 51 -24.86 43.45 -12.02
N SER A 52 -25.04 42.35 -11.26
CA SER A 52 -25.49 42.33 -9.87
C SER A 52 -24.31 41.99 -8.93
N GLY A 53 -23.94 42.96 -8.05
CA GLY A 53 -22.92 42.70 -7.02
C GLY A 53 -21.54 42.36 -7.57
N LYS A 54 -21.03 43.06 -8.57
CA LYS A 54 -19.79 42.74 -9.31
C LYS A 54 -18.59 42.39 -8.43
N ALA A 55 -18.34 43.18 -7.36
CA ALA A 55 -17.20 42.91 -6.48
C ALA A 55 -17.31 41.55 -5.80
N LYS A 56 -18.47 41.18 -5.25
CA LYS A 56 -18.70 39.85 -4.61
C LYS A 56 -18.64 38.70 -5.62
N ALA A 57 -19.13 38.94 -6.86
CA ALA A 57 -19.07 37.95 -7.93
C ALA A 57 -17.63 37.70 -8.37
N ILE A 58 -16.78 38.71 -8.48
CA ILE A 58 -15.35 38.55 -8.81
C ILE A 58 -14.62 37.75 -7.71
N VAL A 59 -14.87 38.08 -6.44
CA VAL A 59 -14.30 37.34 -5.32
C VAL A 59 -14.75 35.90 -5.36
N GLY A 60 -16.04 35.61 -5.55
CA GLY A 60 -16.55 34.22 -5.68
C GLY A 60 -15.94 33.48 -6.86
N LEU A 61 -15.69 34.13 -7.99
CA LEU A 61 -15.05 33.57 -9.16
C LEU A 61 -13.60 33.14 -8.83
N ILE A 62 -12.82 34.01 -8.24
CA ILE A 62 -11.43 33.76 -7.87
C ILE A 62 -11.35 32.62 -6.85
N LEU A 63 -12.19 32.67 -5.79
CA LEU A 63 -12.21 31.63 -4.76
C LEU A 63 -12.68 30.27 -5.31
N GLY A 64 -13.66 30.29 -6.23
CA GLY A 64 -14.12 29.04 -6.89
C GLY A 64 -13.05 28.40 -7.76
N ILE A 65 -12.33 29.18 -8.57
CA ILE A 65 -11.21 28.68 -9.37
C ILE A 65 -10.09 28.16 -8.46
N LEU A 66 -9.73 28.91 -7.43
CA LEU A 66 -8.70 28.52 -6.47
C LEU A 66 -9.06 27.22 -5.75
N SER A 67 -10.32 27.07 -5.33
CA SER A 67 -10.82 25.82 -4.73
C SER A 67 -10.65 24.62 -5.66
N VAL A 68 -11.01 24.76 -6.94
CA VAL A 68 -10.85 23.68 -7.94
C VAL A 68 -9.38 23.31 -8.13
N VAL A 69 -8.49 24.31 -8.28
CA VAL A 69 -7.05 24.08 -8.46
C VAL A 69 -6.43 23.37 -7.25
N ILE A 70 -6.74 23.85 -6.04
CA ILE A 70 -6.25 23.22 -4.80
C ILE A 70 -6.75 21.79 -4.70
N THR A 71 -8.05 21.54 -4.96
CA THR A 71 -8.65 20.21 -4.92
C THR A 71 -7.94 19.24 -5.85
N LEU A 72 -7.73 19.61 -7.11
CA LEU A 72 -7.06 18.76 -8.09
C LEU A 72 -5.58 18.50 -7.74
N SER A 73 -4.89 19.52 -7.22
CA SER A 73 -3.48 19.36 -6.81
C SER A 73 -3.33 18.43 -5.62
N LEU A 74 -4.18 18.55 -4.62
CA LEU A 74 -4.19 17.70 -3.44
C LEU A 74 -4.62 16.27 -3.79
N GLN A 75 -5.59 16.08 -4.66
CA GLN A 75 -6.10 14.77 -5.06
C GLN A 75 -4.99 13.91 -5.69
N ASN A 76 -4.15 14.50 -6.56
CA ASN A 76 -3.01 13.79 -7.14
C ASN A 76 -1.94 13.40 -6.11
N SER A 77 -1.68 14.26 -5.11
CA SER A 77 -0.72 13.94 -4.05
C SER A 77 -1.22 12.85 -3.11
N TRP A 78 -2.50 12.84 -2.83
CA TRP A 78 -3.12 11.89 -1.90
C TRP A 78 -3.33 10.51 -2.51
N SER A 79 -3.67 10.43 -3.81
CA SER A 79 -3.71 9.14 -4.52
C SER A 79 -2.37 8.43 -4.44
N LYS A 80 -1.27 9.13 -4.69
CA LYS A 80 0.07 8.55 -4.57
C LYS A 80 0.38 8.06 -3.15
N SER A 81 0.08 8.87 -2.14
CA SER A 81 0.33 8.47 -0.75
C SER A 81 -0.52 7.27 -0.31
N LEU A 82 -1.75 7.17 -0.78
CA LEU A 82 -2.62 6.02 -0.51
C LEU A 82 -2.14 4.77 -1.25
N ASP A 83 -1.68 4.92 -2.50
CA ASP A 83 -1.10 3.82 -3.29
C ASP A 83 0.20 3.31 -2.65
N ASP A 84 1.05 4.20 -2.13
CA ASP A 84 2.28 3.85 -1.44
C ASP A 84 1.98 3.10 -0.12
N VAL A 85 1.05 3.61 0.69
CA VAL A 85 0.59 2.92 1.91
C VAL A 85 -0.06 1.56 1.58
N GLY A 86 -0.84 1.47 0.50
CA GLY A 86 -1.41 0.21 0.03
C GLY A 86 -0.31 -0.81 -0.28
N LYS A 87 0.70 -0.43 -1.05
CA LYS A 87 1.85 -1.30 -1.37
C LYS A 87 2.64 -1.72 -0.14
N ASP A 88 2.86 -0.80 0.80
CA ASP A 88 3.55 -1.14 2.04
C ASP A 88 2.75 -2.16 2.85
N LEU A 89 1.43 -2.04 2.91
CA LEU A 89 0.56 -3.03 3.55
C LEU A 89 0.63 -4.38 2.82
N ASP A 90 0.52 -4.39 1.49
CA ASP A 90 0.61 -5.62 0.68
C ASP A 90 1.99 -6.30 0.85
N ASN A 91 3.06 -5.52 0.98
CA ASN A 91 4.39 -6.04 1.28
C ASN A 91 4.47 -6.65 2.69
N MET A 92 3.83 -6.03 3.67
CA MET A 92 3.82 -6.52 5.06
C MET A 92 2.93 -7.75 5.25
N THR A 93 1.88 -7.90 4.46
CA THR A 93 0.92 -9.03 4.54
C THR A 93 1.31 -10.22 3.68
N GLY A 94 2.27 -10.06 2.76
CA GLY A 94 2.67 -11.10 1.80
C GLY A 94 1.81 -11.14 0.53
N ASP A 95 0.84 -10.22 0.38
CA ASP A 95 0.01 -10.16 -0.83
C ASP A 95 0.81 -9.82 -2.10
N ASN A 96 2.00 -9.21 -1.93
CA ASN A 96 2.96 -8.88 -2.99
C ASN A 96 4.11 -9.89 -3.15
N THR A 97 3.95 -11.12 -2.70
CA THR A 97 5.02 -12.16 -2.72
C THR A 97 5.78 -12.25 -4.04
N GLU A 98 5.08 -12.32 -5.18
CA GLU A 98 5.72 -12.43 -6.49
C GLU A 98 6.59 -11.22 -6.83
N GLU A 99 6.14 -10.02 -6.49
CA GLU A 99 6.89 -8.78 -6.74
C GLU A 99 8.12 -8.69 -5.84
N ILE A 100 7.99 -9.06 -4.56
CA ILE A 100 9.08 -9.09 -3.58
C ILE A 100 10.16 -10.09 -4.02
N LEU A 101 9.79 -11.32 -4.37
CA LEU A 101 10.71 -12.35 -4.88
C LEU A 101 11.44 -11.90 -6.15
N LYS A 102 10.75 -11.19 -7.03
CA LYS A 102 11.35 -10.72 -8.28
C LYS A 102 12.33 -9.58 -8.07
N LYS A 103 12.01 -8.61 -7.20
CA LYS A 103 12.74 -7.34 -7.10
C LYS A 103 13.63 -7.22 -5.86
N ASP A 104 13.15 -7.69 -4.71
CA ASP A 104 13.69 -7.28 -3.43
C ASP A 104 14.43 -8.39 -2.69
N VAL A 105 14.09 -9.65 -2.92
CA VAL A 105 14.74 -10.79 -2.27
C VAL A 105 15.02 -11.93 -3.24
N ASP A 106 16.13 -12.63 -3.02
CA ASP A 106 16.39 -13.93 -3.62
C ASP A 106 16.38 -14.98 -2.53
N VAL A 107 15.64 -16.06 -2.74
CA VAL A 107 15.47 -17.14 -1.77
C VAL A 107 15.87 -18.46 -2.44
N ASN A 108 16.93 -19.07 -1.95
CA ASN A 108 17.41 -20.35 -2.42
C ASN A 108 17.14 -21.42 -1.35
N ILE A 109 16.21 -22.30 -1.63
CA ILE A 109 15.86 -23.41 -0.77
C ILE A 109 16.79 -24.58 -1.06
N GLY A 110 17.55 -24.99 -0.05
CA GLY A 110 18.46 -26.14 -0.14
C GLY A 110 17.74 -27.48 -0.12
N LYS A 111 18.47 -28.50 0.29
CA LYS A 111 17.90 -29.86 0.49
C LYS A 111 17.73 -30.13 1.97
N LEU A 112 16.65 -30.82 2.32
CA LEU A 112 16.46 -31.29 3.68
C LEU A 112 17.56 -32.32 4.01
N ASN A 113 18.30 -32.03 5.07
CA ASN A 113 19.28 -32.98 5.65
C ASN A 113 18.66 -33.63 6.89
N VAL A 114 18.76 -34.93 6.98
CA VAL A 114 18.28 -35.72 8.12
C VAL A 114 19.44 -36.54 8.62
N THR A 115 19.81 -36.35 9.88
CA THR A 115 20.84 -37.13 10.56
C THR A 115 20.20 -37.93 11.69
N THR A 116 20.57 -39.18 11.83
CA THR A 116 20.08 -40.03 12.92
C THR A 116 21.29 -40.49 13.76
N ASP A 117 21.22 -40.30 15.06
CA ASP A 117 22.26 -40.69 15.99
C ASP A 117 22.21 -42.17 16.30
N GLU A 118 23.19 -42.64 17.07
CA GLU A 118 23.32 -44.07 17.48
C GLU A 118 22.19 -44.54 18.42
N TYR A 119 21.43 -43.60 19.01
CA TYR A 119 20.30 -43.88 19.89
C TYR A 119 18.95 -43.83 19.15
N GLY A 120 18.98 -43.54 17.83
CA GLY A 120 17.78 -43.49 16.99
C GLY A 120 17.06 -42.13 17.01
N TYR A 121 17.65 -41.13 17.62
CA TYR A 121 17.11 -39.75 17.54
C TYR A 121 17.49 -39.12 16.19
N SER A 122 16.53 -38.52 15.54
CA SER A 122 16.73 -37.88 14.23
C SER A 122 16.60 -36.39 14.33
N ASP A 123 17.62 -35.66 13.86
CA ASP A 123 17.62 -34.24 13.64
C ASP A 123 17.39 -33.95 12.15
N SER A 124 16.70 -32.88 11.86
CA SER A 124 16.46 -32.42 10.50
C SER A 124 16.83 -30.97 10.36
N GLU A 125 17.30 -30.57 9.20
CA GLU A 125 17.48 -29.16 8.84
C GLU A 125 17.35 -28.95 7.34
N LEU A 126 16.64 -27.87 6.98
CA LEU A 126 16.60 -27.31 5.64
C LEU A 126 17.31 -25.96 5.68
N VAL A 127 18.39 -25.83 4.92
CA VAL A 127 19.11 -24.56 4.81
C VAL A 127 18.46 -23.72 3.70
N VAL A 128 18.10 -22.50 4.05
CA VAL A 128 17.53 -21.51 3.13
C VAL A 128 18.44 -20.29 3.09
N ALA A 129 19.04 -20.02 1.93
CA ALA A 129 19.85 -18.83 1.72
C ALA A 129 18.95 -17.67 1.27
N VAL A 130 18.97 -16.58 1.99
CA VAL A 130 18.18 -15.37 1.71
C VAL A 130 19.12 -14.21 1.39
N THR A 131 18.93 -13.60 0.21
CA THR A 131 19.72 -12.45 -0.26
C THR A 131 18.83 -11.22 -0.42
N ASN A 132 19.15 -10.14 0.27
CA ASN A 132 18.49 -8.86 0.06
C ASN A 132 18.98 -8.21 -1.24
N LYS A 133 18.14 -8.15 -2.28
CA LYS A 133 18.43 -7.48 -3.56
C LYS A 133 18.05 -5.99 -3.55
N SER A 134 17.30 -5.55 -2.55
CA SER A 134 16.90 -4.14 -2.45
C SER A 134 18.09 -3.22 -2.19
N LYS A 135 17.90 -1.91 -2.38
CA LYS A 135 18.96 -0.91 -2.15
C LYS A 135 19.11 -0.51 -0.69
N GLU A 136 18.20 -0.94 0.15
CA GLU A 136 18.11 -0.58 1.57
C GLU A 136 18.20 -1.82 2.44
N LYS A 137 18.48 -1.60 3.72
CA LYS A 137 18.40 -2.64 4.73
C LYS A 137 16.95 -3.05 4.92
N LYS A 138 16.64 -4.34 4.82
CA LYS A 138 15.30 -4.90 4.89
C LYS A 138 15.24 -6.15 5.74
N SER A 139 14.05 -6.43 6.27
CA SER A 139 13.72 -7.69 6.93
C SER A 139 12.69 -8.43 6.09
N PHE A 140 12.84 -9.75 6.00
CA PHE A 140 11.96 -10.62 5.24
C PHE A 140 11.46 -11.74 6.12
N THR A 141 10.16 -12.05 6.02
CA THR A 141 9.58 -13.28 6.57
C THR A 141 9.16 -14.15 5.39
N ILE A 142 9.71 -15.35 5.30
CA ILE A 142 9.43 -16.28 4.20
C ILE A 142 8.70 -17.49 4.78
N HIS A 143 7.50 -17.75 4.32
CA HIS A 143 6.69 -18.92 4.66
C HIS A 143 6.97 -20.04 3.65
N ILE A 144 7.44 -21.18 4.13
CA ILE A 144 7.79 -22.34 3.30
C ILE A 144 6.91 -23.51 3.70
N GLU A 145 6.30 -24.14 2.71
CA GLU A 145 5.49 -25.34 2.85
C GLU A 145 6.22 -26.55 2.27
N ALA A 146 6.17 -27.66 2.98
CA ALA A 146 6.56 -28.97 2.48
C ALA A 146 5.31 -29.73 2.02
N VAL A 147 5.29 -30.17 0.75
CA VAL A 147 4.16 -30.90 0.17
C VAL A 147 4.57 -32.26 -0.33
N ASP A 148 3.64 -33.21 -0.32
CA ASP A 148 3.83 -34.52 -0.92
C ASP A 148 3.69 -34.48 -2.46
N ASN A 149 3.87 -35.61 -3.12
CA ASN A 149 3.75 -35.75 -4.57
C ASN A 149 2.34 -35.49 -5.13
N THR A 150 1.34 -35.39 -4.26
CA THR A 150 -0.05 -35.02 -4.64
C THR A 150 -0.33 -33.54 -4.43
N GLY A 151 0.62 -32.78 -3.85
CA GLY A 151 0.49 -31.38 -3.49
C GLY A 151 -0.18 -31.16 -2.13
N LYS A 152 -0.36 -32.22 -1.32
CA LYS A 152 -0.92 -32.09 0.02
C LYS A 152 0.19 -31.67 1.00
N ARG A 153 -0.11 -30.68 1.85
CA ARG A 153 0.81 -30.19 2.89
C ARG A 153 1.15 -31.30 3.88
N ILE A 154 2.44 -31.48 4.12
CA ILE A 154 3.01 -32.32 5.17
C ILE A 154 3.30 -31.47 6.40
N ASP A 155 3.99 -30.34 6.18
CA ASP A 155 4.41 -29.40 7.21
C ASP A 155 4.68 -28.01 6.62
N ASP A 156 4.85 -27.00 7.48
CA ASP A 156 5.26 -25.66 7.09
C ASP A 156 6.15 -25.02 8.16
N ASP A 157 7.00 -24.09 7.75
CA ASP A 157 7.90 -23.36 8.65
C ASP A 157 8.24 -21.97 8.07
N TYR A 158 8.81 -21.12 8.90
CA TYR A 158 9.12 -19.72 8.58
C TYR A 158 10.60 -19.43 8.71
N VAL A 159 11.10 -18.62 7.76
CA VAL A 159 12.41 -18.00 7.85
C VAL A 159 12.25 -16.52 8.19
N TYR A 160 12.90 -16.07 9.25
CA TYR A 160 12.92 -14.68 9.69
C TYR A 160 14.29 -14.07 9.42
N ALA A 161 14.44 -13.48 8.24
CA ALA A 161 15.66 -12.82 7.80
C ALA A 161 15.65 -11.35 8.20
N ASN A 162 16.06 -11.07 9.43
CA ASN A 162 15.99 -9.72 9.99
C ASN A 162 17.21 -8.89 9.62
N ASP A 163 16.98 -7.61 9.30
CA ASP A 163 18.00 -6.55 9.17
C ASP A 163 19.11 -6.87 8.14
N LEU A 164 18.79 -7.54 7.03
CA LEU A 164 19.76 -7.78 5.96
C LEU A 164 20.13 -6.48 5.25
N ASN A 165 21.41 -6.16 5.17
CA ASN A 165 21.89 -5.03 4.37
C ASN A 165 21.69 -5.29 2.87
N SER A 166 21.71 -4.23 2.08
CA SER A 166 21.67 -4.34 0.61
C SER A 166 22.77 -5.28 0.09
N GLY A 167 22.41 -6.27 -0.70
CA GLY A 167 23.31 -7.28 -1.25
C GLY A 167 23.79 -8.34 -0.28
N GLN A 168 23.36 -8.31 0.98
CA GLN A 168 23.75 -9.30 2.00
C GLN A 168 22.99 -10.61 1.78
N THR A 169 23.73 -11.74 1.85
CA THR A 169 23.19 -13.09 1.90
C THR A 169 23.41 -13.69 3.28
N GLN A 170 22.42 -14.39 3.79
CA GLN A 170 22.53 -15.14 5.04
C GLN A 170 21.78 -16.48 4.92
N ASP A 171 22.37 -17.51 5.52
CA ASP A 171 21.79 -18.86 5.59
C ASP A 171 20.94 -18.98 6.86
N PHE A 172 19.76 -19.54 6.72
CA PHE A 172 18.83 -19.83 7.81
C PHE A 172 18.52 -21.32 7.84
N LYS A 173 18.41 -21.86 9.04
CA LYS A 173 18.01 -23.25 9.27
C LYS A 173 16.53 -23.26 9.62
N THR A 174 15.76 -24.06 8.90
CA THR A 174 14.34 -24.27 9.12
C THR A 174 14.00 -25.75 9.06
N PHE A 175 12.79 -26.14 9.41
CA PHE A 175 12.37 -27.52 9.55
C PHE A 175 13.29 -28.35 10.48
N THR A 176 13.69 -27.75 11.59
CA THR A 176 14.58 -28.38 12.58
C THR A 176 13.84 -29.22 13.62
N LEU A 177 12.52 -29.09 13.72
CA LEU A 177 11.66 -29.76 14.70
C LEU A 177 10.58 -30.59 14.00
N ILE A 178 10.98 -31.57 13.17
CA ILE A 178 10.03 -32.43 12.47
C ILE A 178 9.72 -33.65 13.35
N SER A 179 8.43 -33.94 13.54
CA SER A 179 8.04 -35.16 14.27
C SER A 179 8.46 -36.43 13.52
N SER A 180 8.81 -37.49 14.25
CA SER A 180 9.24 -38.78 13.67
C SER A 180 8.20 -39.35 12.68
N GLU A 181 6.92 -39.10 12.89
CA GLU A 181 5.83 -39.54 12.01
C GLU A 181 5.86 -38.86 10.63
N LYS A 182 6.27 -37.59 10.59
CA LYS A 182 6.36 -36.81 9.35
C LYS A 182 7.69 -36.96 8.63
N LEU A 183 8.74 -37.34 9.35
CA LEU A 183 10.12 -37.32 8.87
C LEU A 183 10.33 -38.13 7.58
N GLU A 184 9.73 -39.32 7.47
CA GLU A 184 9.84 -40.16 6.26
C GLU A 184 9.14 -39.49 5.06
N GLN A 185 8.01 -38.83 5.28
CA GLN A 185 7.30 -38.08 4.23
C GLN A 185 8.11 -36.86 3.79
N MET A 186 8.75 -36.16 4.74
CA MET A 186 9.59 -35.00 4.50
C MET A 186 10.83 -35.26 3.65
N LYS A 187 11.40 -36.50 3.70
CA LYS A 187 12.55 -36.89 2.86
C LYS A 187 12.25 -36.79 1.35
N SER A 188 10.99 -36.97 0.96
CA SER A 188 10.52 -36.88 -0.43
C SER A 188 9.67 -35.67 -0.72
N ALA A 189 9.54 -34.74 0.22
CA ALA A 189 8.74 -33.56 0.07
C ALA A 189 9.32 -32.56 -0.94
N GLU A 190 8.46 -31.85 -1.64
CA GLU A 190 8.78 -30.64 -2.38
C GLU A 190 8.58 -29.43 -1.47
N PHE A 191 9.55 -28.51 -1.43
CA PHE A 191 9.48 -27.29 -0.63
C PHE A 191 9.10 -26.11 -1.52
N LYS A 192 8.08 -25.36 -1.11
CA LYS A 192 7.52 -24.23 -1.87
C LYS A 192 7.41 -23.00 -1.00
N ILE A 193 7.73 -21.85 -1.56
CA ILE A 193 7.44 -20.58 -0.93
C ILE A 193 5.95 -20.29 -1.12
N ILE A 194 5.25 -20.04 -0.03
CA ILE A 194 3.82 -19.69 -0.01
C ILE A 194 3.64 -18.19 -0.06
N ASP A 195 4.30 -17.50 0.86
CA ASP A 195 4.30 -16.04 0.90
C ASP A 195 5.64 -15.49 1.40
N VAL A 196 5.88 -14.24 1.03
CA VAL A 196 7.01 -13.45 1.52
C VAL A 196 6.50 -12.08 1.91
N SER A 197 6.73 -11.69 3.14
CA SER A 197 6.51 -10.33 3.60
C SER A 197 7.83 -9.60 3.81
N MET A 198 7.81 -8.26 3.69
CA MET A 198 8.98 -7.40 3.78
C MET A 198 8.66 -6.12 4.60
N ASN A 199 9.62 -5.71 5.45
CA ASN A 199 9.57 -4.47 6.24
C ASN A 199 10.81 -3.60 6.01
#